data_2cb4594cdf1dc4fca151c5f25734d169
#
_entry.id   2cb4594cdf1dc4fca151c5f25734d169
#
_cell.length_a   1.000
_cell.length_b   1.000
_cell.length_c   1.000
_cell.angle_alpha   90.00
_cell.angle_beta   90.00
_cell.angle_gamma   90.00
#
_symmetry.space_group_name_H-M   'P 1'
#
loop_
_entity.id
_entity.type
_entity.pdbx_description
1 polymer ?
#
loop_
_entity_poly.entity_id
_entity_poly.type
_entity_poly.pdbx_seq_one_letter_code
_entity_poly.pdbx_strand_id
1 'polypeptide(L)'
;MIRNRDKKIPSFILILFLIASFLFSIGFWAAGKPGARYIFIFPQTHTKQYIVESRRLPLFPFQGKYEKYVDELLLGPLSEQTSPIFYGGTRIISCFERENILYVNITSDFIYDNAQTADFKGGVNLFKKNIMVNFPHLKRVELFVDGKTPFDESV
;
A
#
# COMPACT_ATOMS: atom_id res chain seq x y z
N MET A 1 32.32 27.25 -57.58
CA MET A 1 32.69 25.85 -57.22
C MET A 1 32.64 25.73 -55.72
N ILE A 2 31.47 25.39 -55.15
CA ILE A 2 31.24 25.31 -53.71
C ILE A 2 31.64 23.91 -53.26
N ARG A 3 32.74 23.80 -52.51
CA ARG A 3 33.25 22.53 -52.00
C ARG A 3 32.48 22.17 -50.73
N ASN A 4 31.48 21.28 -50.91
CA ASN A 4 30.70 20.70 -49.83
C ASN A 4 31.66 19.86 -48.94
N ARG A 5 32.06 20.39 -47.76
CA ARG A 5 32.75 19.63 -46.73
C ARG A 5 31.74 18.83 -45.99
N ASP A 6 31.49 17.61 -46.40
CA ASP A 6 30.79 16.62 -45.62
C ASP A 6 31.58 16.36 -44.31
N LYS A 7 31.15 17.00 -43.25
CA LYS A 7 31.69 16.73 -41.89
C LYS A 7 31.23 15.33 -41.52
N LYS A 8 32.02 14.32 -41.87
CA LYS A 8 31.84 12.96 -41.33
C LYS A 8 31.98 13.04 -39.85
N ILE A 9 30.87 12.88 -39.12
CA ILE A 9 30.87 12.72 -37.69
C ILE A 9 31.71 11.47 -37.42
N PRO A 10 32.83 11.58 -36.67
CA PRO A 10 33.67 10.42 -36.41
C PRO A 10 32.86 9.34 -35.67
N SER A 11 32.97 8.11 -36.15
CA SER A 11 32.21 6.95 -35.66
C SER A 11 32.32 6.80 -34.12
N PHE A 12 33.42 7.28 -33.56
CA PHE A 12 33.62 7.31 -32.12
C PHE A 12 32.59 8.21 -31.38
N ILE A 13 32.20 9.35 -31.90
CA ILE A 13 31.20 10.24 -31.33
C ILE A 13 29.82 9.57 -31.36
N LEU A 14 29.49 8.87 -32.42
CA LEU A 14 28.25 8.08 -32.54
C LEU A 14 28.19 6.99 -31.50
N ILE A 15 29.27 6.23 -31.30
CA ILE A 15 29.36 5.17 -30.29
C ILE A 15 29.22 5.76 -28.88
N LEU A 16 29.91 6.86 -28.58
CA LEU A 16 29.84 7.53 -27.29
C LEU A 16 28.41 8.01 -26.99
N PHE A 17 27.71 8.58 -27.98
CA PHE A 17 26.32 9.02 -27.85
C PHE A 17 25.38 7.84 -27.59
N LEU A 18 25.59 6.72 -28.26
CA LEU A 18 24.81 5.50 -28.10
C LEU A 18 24.97 4.91 -26.69
N ILE A 19 26.21 4.86 -26.18
CA ILE A 19 26.50 4.41 -24.80
C ILE A 19 25.86 5.37 -23.79
N ALA A 20 25.99 6.66 -23.97
CA ALA A 20 25.40 7.66 -23.08
C ALA A 20 23.87 7.55 -23.05
N SER A 21 23.24 7.41 -24.22
CA SER A 21 21.77 7.19 -24.33
C SER A 21 21.31 5.92 -23.65
N PHE A 22 22.08 4.84 -23.79
CA PHE A 22 21.78 3.56 -23.14
C PHE A 22 21.88 3.66 -21.61
N LEU A 23 22.94 4.28 -21.07
CA LEU A 23 23.10 4.53 -19.64
C LEU A 23 21.98 5.43 -19.09
N PHE A 24 21.61 6.46 -19.83
CA PHE A 24 20.51 7.34 -19.48
C PHE A 24 19.18 6.59 -19.43
N SER A 25 18.93 5.72 -20.41
CA SER A 25 17.72 4.87 -20.46
C SER A 25 17.65 3.90 -19.28
N ILE A 26 18.77 3.26 -18.92
CA ILE A 26 18.86 2.40 -17.73
C ILE A 26 18.61 3.21 -16.45
N GLY A 27 19.21 4.38 -16.33
CA GLY A 27 19.02 5.28 -15.19
C GLY A 27 17.56 5.72 -15.06
N PHE A 28 16.91 6.06 -16.15
CA PHE A 28 15.49 6.44 -16.17
C PHE A 28 14.57 5.27 -15.84
N TRP A 29 14.87 4.06 -16.34
CA TRP A 29 14.14 2.86 -16.01
C TRP A 29 14.30 2.47 -14.52
N ALA A 30 15.50 2.57 -13.97
CA ALA A 30 15.78 2.29 -12.57
C ALA A 30 15.20 3.35 -11.61
N ALA A 31 15.10 4.61 -12.07
CA ALA A 31 14.44 5.70 -11.34
C ALA A 31 12.90 5.60 -11.38
N GLY A 32 12.34 4.85 -12.32
CA GLY A 32 10.92 4.49 -12.34
C GLY A 32 10.61 3.75 -11.05
N LYS A 33 9.83 4.36 -10.13
CA LYS A 33 9.57 3.89 -8.77
C LYS A 33 9.12 2.42 -8.78
N PRO A 34 9.98 1.45 -8.47
CA PRO A 34 9.59 0.05 -8.43
C PRO A 34 8.57 -0.11 -7.30
N GLY A 35 7.36 -0.54 -7.64
CA GLY A 35 6.28 -0.79 -6.69
C GLY A 35 6.04 -2.28 -6.52
N ALA A 36 5.85 -2.73 -5.29
CA ALA A 36 5.30 -4.05 -4.99
C ALA A 36 3.79 -4.03 -5.19
N ARG A 37 3.25 -5.12 -5.70
CA ARG A 37 1.81 -5.30 -5.86
C ARG A 37 1.24 -5.85 -4.56
N TYR A 38 0.24 -5.16 -4.03
CA TYR A 38 -0.51 -5.56 -2.84
C TYR A 38 -1.98 -5.78 -3.17
N ILE A 39 -2.61 -6.66 -2.41
CA ILE A 39 -4.02 -7.04 -2.54
C ILE A 39 -4.79 -6.39 -1.40
N PHE A 40 -5.93 -5.77 -1.74
CA PHE A 40 -6.85 -5.16 -0.79
C PHE A 40 -8.23 -5.80 -0.96
N ILE A 41 -8.83 -6.25 0.12
CA ILE A 41 -10.13 -6.92 0.14
C ILE A 41 -11.11 -6.00 0.86
N PHE A 42 -12.12 -5.53 0.15
CA PHE A 42 -13.15 -4.65 0.69
C PHE A 42 -14.55 -5.27 0.56
N PRO A 43 -15.47 -4.98 1.49
CA PRO A 43 -16.84 -5.42 1.37
C PRO A 43 -17.56 -4.64 0.26
N GLN A 44 -18.44 -5.29 -0.47
CA GLN A 44 -19.30 -4.65 -1.46
C GLN A 44 -20.49 -3.98 -0.76
N THR A 45 -20.84 -2.76 -1.15
CA THR A 45 -21.79 -1.88 -0.45
C THR A 45 -23.19 -2.49 -0.29
N HIS A 46 -23.68 -3.28 -1.24
CA HIS A 46 -25.05 -3.78 -1.23
C HIS A 46 -25.17 -5.31 -1.18
N THR A 47 -24.05 -6.00 -1.05
CA THR A 47 -24.02 -7.47 -1.02
C THR A 47 -23.10 -7.96 0.09
N LYS A 48 -23.25 -9.23 0.49
CA LYS A 48 -22.30 -9.87 1.43
C LYS A 48 -21.03 -10.39 0.72
N GLN A 49 -20.71 -9.83 -0.45
CA GLN A 49 -19.53 -10.23 -1.22
C GLN A 49 -18.35 -9.33 -0.93
N TYR A 50 -17.16 -9.80 -1.27
CA TYR A 50 -15.92 -9.05 -1.16
C TYR A 50 -15.35 -8.79 -2.55
N ILE A 51 -14.85 -7.60 -2.77
CA ILE A 51 -14.13 -7.21 -3.99
C ILE A 51 -12.65 -7.12 -3.66
N VAL A 52 -11.83 -7.65 -4.56
CA VAL A 52 -10.38 -7.65 -4.44
C VAL A 52 -9.81 -6.59 -5.37
N GLU A 53 -9.16 -5.59 -4.81
CA GLU A 53 -8.40 -4.57 -5.53
C GLU A 53 -6.90 -4.88 -5.46
N SER A 54 -6.16 -4.57 -6.51
CA SER A 54 -4.70 -4.63 -6.46
C SER A 54 -4.10 -3.25 -6.70
N ARG A 55 -3.21 -2.83 -5.81
CA ARG A 55 -2.50 -1.55 -5.88
C ARG A 55 -1.00 -1.77 -5.88
N ARG A 56 -0.26 -0.86 -6.53
CA ARG A 56 1.20 -0.83 -6.44
C ARG A 56 1.61 0.19 -5.39
N LEU A 57 2.31 -0.28 -4.36
CA LEU A 57 2.90 0.58 -3.34
C LEU A 57 4.42 0.63 -3.51
N PRO A 58 5.08 1.74 -3.10
CA PRO A 58 6.54 1.84 -3.14
C PRO A 58 7.21 0.66 -2.42
N LEU A 59 8.31 0.14 -2.97
CA LEU A 59 9.08 -0.93 -2.32
C LEU A 59 9.72 -0.48 -1.00
N PHE A 60 10.16 0.77 -0.97
CA PHE A 60 10.83 1.38 0.19
C PHE A 60 10.09 2.66 0.60
N PRO A 61 8.91 2.55 1.24
CA PRO A 61 8.22 3.73 1.75
C PRO A 61 8.95 4.27 2.99
N PHE A 62 8.90 5.60 3.17
CA PHE A 62 9.58 6.27 4.28
C PHE A 62 9.09 5.79 5.66
N GLN A 63 7.79 5.57 5.81
CA GLN A 63 7.16 5.09 7.04
C GLN A 63 7.25 3.57 7.26
N GLY A 64 7.89 2.85 6.34
CA GLY A 64 7.94 1.39 6.40
C GLY A 64 6.80 0.69 5.65
N LYS A 65 7.05 -0.56 5.24
CA LYS A 65 6.14 -1.33 4.37
C LYS A 65 4.79 -1.65 5.01
N TYR A 66 4.78 -1.94 6.31
CA TYR A 66 3.55 -2.30 7.03
C TYR A 66 2.66 -1.08 7.25
N GLU A 67 3.24 -0.01 7.75
CA GLU A 67 2.53 1.24 8.00
C GLU A 67 1.96 1.79 6.69
N LYS A 68 2.74 1.80 5.59
CA LYS A 68 2.25 2.23 4.29
C LYS A 68 1.08 1.37 3.79
N TYR A 69 1.15 0.04 3.98
CA TYR A 69 0.05 -0.84 3.60
C TYR A 69 -1.21 -0.59 4.44
N VAL A 70 -1.05 -0.47 5.76
CA VAL A 70 -2.17 -0.21 6.68
C VAL A 70 -2.80 1.15 6.40
N ASP A 71 -2.00 2.18 6.13
CA ASP A 71 -2.47 3.52 5.76
C ASP A 71 -3.35 3.47 4.49
N GLU A 72 -2.88 2.80 3.44
CA GLU A 72 -3.66 2.60 2.21
C GLU A 72 -4.94 1.77 2.42
N LEU A 73 -4.92 0.81 3.36
CA LEU A 73 -6.08 0.02 3.72
C LEU A 73 -7.14 0.86 4.45
N LEU A 74 -6.69 1.75 5.35
CA LEU A 74 -7.57 2.67 6.11
C LEU A 74 -8.13 3.79 5.24
N LEU A 75 -7.40 4.24 4.21
CA LEU A 75 -7.92 5.18 3.21
C LEU A 75 -9.14 4.65 2.47
N GLY A 76 -9.32 3.32 2.45
CA GLY A 76 -10.48 2.68 1.86
C GLY A 76 -10.33 2.33 0.38
N PRO A 77 -11.42 1.87 -0.26
CA PRO A 77 -11.45 1.41 -1.64
C PRO A 77 -11.37 2.56 -2.65
N LEU A 78 -10.92 2.22 -3.87
CA LEU A 78 -10.95 3.13 -5.02
C LEU A 78 -12.30 3.09 -5.75
N SER A 79 -13.06 2.00 -5.59
CA SER A 79 -14.34 1.78 -6.25
C SER A 79 -15.50 2.24 -5.38
N GLU A 80 -16.45 2.99 -5.94
CA GLU A 80 -17.68 3.42 -5.26
C GLU A 80 -18.62 2.25 -4.93
N GLN A 81 -18.40 1.08 -5.54
CA GLN A 81 -19.20 -0.13 -5.29
C GLN A 81 -18.76 -0.88 -4.03
N THR A 82 -17.72 -0.43 -3.38
CA THR A 82 -17.12 -1.05 -2.19
C THR A 82 -17.12 -0.07 -1.03
N SER A 83 -17.21 -0.60 0.18
CA SER A 83 -17.20 0.18 1.41
C SER A 83 -15.83 0.06 2.10
N PRO A 84 -15.34 1.09 2.78
CA PRO A 84 -14.16 0.99 3.61
C PRO A 84 -14.41 0.02 4.78
N ILE A 85 -13.32 -0.55 5.33
CA ILE A 85 -13.40 -1.46 6.48
C ILE A 85 -13.75 -0.69 7.75
N PHE A 86 -13.14 0.49 7.91
CA PHE A 86 -13.42 1.42 8.99
C PHE A 86 -13.76 2.78 8.40
N TYR A 87 -14.65 3.50 9.02
CA TYR A 87 -15.15 4.80 8.56
C TYR A 87 -14.58 5.96 9.39
N GLY A 88 -14.90 7.18 9.01
CA GLY A 88 -14.69 8.35 9.83
C GLY A 88 -13.24 8.86 9.92
N GLY A 89 -12.39 8.58 8.93
CA GLY A 89 -11.02 9.12 8.90
C GLY A 89 -10.08 8.48 9.92
N THR A 90 -10.32 7.21 10.25
CA THR A 90 -9.43 6.38 11.08
C THR A 90 -7.98 6.51 10.64
N ARG A 91 -7.07 6.71 11.59
CA ARG A 91 -5.64 6.91 11.35
C ARG A 91 -4.80 5.96 12.17
N ILE A 92 -3.58 5.74 11.71
CA ILE A 92 -2.58 4.97 12.45
C ILE A 92 -1.99 5.86 13.56
N ILE A 93 -1.99 5.36 14.79
CA ILE A 93 -1.26 5.94 15.92
C ILE A 93 0.13 5.32 15.97
N SER A 94 0.23 4.00 15.83
CA SER A 94 1.50 3.27 15.75
C SER A 94 1.34 1.97 14.98
N CYS A 95 2.40 1.57 14.27
CA CYS A 95 2.45 0.32 13.51
C CYS A 95 3.87 -0.22 13.53
N PHE A 96 4.10 -1.38 14.17
CA PHE A 96 5.41 -2.00 14.26
C PHE A 96 5.31 -3.53 14.34
N GLU A 97 6.33 -4.19 13.85
CA GLU A 97 6.46 -5.65 13.92
C GLU A 97 7.48 -6.05 14.99
N ARG A 98 7.11 -7.07 15.78
CA ARG A 98 7.99 -7.72 16.71
C ARG A 98 7.71 -9.23 16.73
N GLU A 99 8.74 -10.04 16.56
CA GLU A 99 8.65 -11.52 16.63
C GLU A 99 7.63 -12.12 15.63
N ASN A 100 7.51 -11.52 14.44
CA ASN A 100 6.53 -11.86 13.41
C ASN A 100 5.06 -11.59 13.84
N ILE A 101 4.86 -10.73 14.82
CA ILE A 101 3.55 -10.21 15.22
C ILE A 101 3.51 -8.74 14.82
N LEU A 102 2.49 -8.35 14.06
CA LEU A 102 2.28 -6.95 13.71
C LEU A 102 1.32 -6.32 14.74
N TYR A 103 1.79 -5.28 15.41
CA TYR A 103 1.02 -4.47 16.34
C TYR A 103 0.57 -3.22 15.60
N VAL A 104 -0.73 -3.01 15.52
CA VAL A 104 -1.35 -1.85 14.87
C VAL A 104 -2.25 -1.15 15.87
N ASN A 105 -1.99 0.12 16.15
CA ASN A 105 -2.85 0.97 16.95
C ASN A 105 -3.47 2.04 16.06
N ILE A 106 -4.80 2.14 16.07
CA ILE A 106 -5.57 3.08 15.27
C ILE A 106 -6.43 3.98 16.15
N THR A 107 -6.85 5.11 15.63
CA THR A 107 -7.76 6.03 16.32
C THR A 107 -9.17 5.47 16.40
N SER A 108 -9.96 5.91 17.38
CA SER A 108 -11.35 5.50 17.59
C SER A 108 -12.37 6.30 16.78
N ASP A 109 -11.94 7.15 15.86
CA ASP A 109 -12.82 8.04 15.08
C ASP A 109 -13.99 7.33 14.42
N PHE A 110 -13.79 6.08 13.98
CA PHE A 110 -14.84 5.26 13.35
C PHE A 110 -15.96 4.80 14.31
N ILE A 111 -15.76 4.85 15.63
CA ILE A 111 -16.75 4.41 16.64
C ILE A 111 -17.92 5.42 16.73
N TYR A 112 -17.65 6.67 16.40
CA TYR A 112 -18.63 7.75 16.50
C TYR A 112 -19.62 7.81 15.33
N ASP A 113 -19.40 7.04 14.28
CA ASP A 113 -20.31 6.94 13.15
C ASP A 113 -21.36 5.86 13.40
N ASN A 114 -22.51 6.28 13.97
CA ASN A 114 -23.60 5.43 14.49
C ASN A 114 -24.22 4.45 13.47
N ALA A 115 -23.91 4.55 12.18
CA ALA A 115 -24.52 3.72 11.15
C ALA A 115 -23.87 2.32 11.01
N GLN A 116 -22.72 2.06 11.62
CA GLN A 116 -21.89 0.90 11.24
C GLN A 116 -21.28 0.08 12.39
N THR A 117 -21.64 0.33 13.63
CA THR A 117 -21.26 -0.53 14.77
C THR A 117 -21.82 -1.95 14.69
N ALA A 118 -22.66 -2.24 13.72
CA ALA A 118 -23.36 -3.54 13.62
C ALA A 118 -22.43 -4.73 13.32
N ASP A 119 -21.25 -4.54 12.69
CA ASP A 119 -20.29 -5.62 12.40
C ASP A 119 -18.84 -5.20 12.60
N PHE A 120 -18.55 -4.53 13.71
CA PHE A 120 -17.17 -4.16 14.07
C PHE A 120 -16.23 -5.38 14.14
N LYS A 121 -16.72 -6.51 14.66
CA LYS A 121 -15.95 -7.76 14.71
C LYS A 121 -15.59 -8.29 13.33
N GLY A 122 -16.53 -8.22 12.39
CA GLY A 122 -16.27 -8.56 10.99
C GLY A 122 -15.25 -7.64 10.34
N GLY A 123 -15.33 -6.34 10.60
CA GLY A 123 -14.35 -5.35 10.16
C GLY A 123 -12.95 -5.64 10.67
N VAL A 124 -12.80 -5.93 11.97
CA VAL A 124 -11.49 -6.29 12.57
C VAL A 124 -10.93 -7.58 11.94
N ASN A 125 -11.76 -8.60 11.74
CA ASN A 125 -11.34 -9.84 11.11
C ASN A 125 -10.91 -9.62 9.65
N LEU A 126 -11.65 -8.81 8.91
CA LEU A 126 -11.31 -8.46 7.53
C LEU A 126 -10.02 -7.64 7.44
N PHE A 127 -9.81 -6.71 8.37
CA PHE A 127 -8.58 -5.94 8.49
C PHE A 127 -7.36 -6.85 8.71
N LYS A 128 -7.45 -7.76 9.70
CA LYS A 128 -6.40 -8.74 9.99
C LYS A 128 -6.13 -9.65 8.78
N LYS A 129 -7.18 -10.12 8.11
CA LYS A 129 -7.09 -10.96 6.90
C LYS A 129 -6.36 -10.24 5.77
N ASN A 130 -6.65 -8.97 5.52
CA ASN A 130 -5.97 -8.15 4.52
C ASN A 130 -4.46 -8.13 4.74
N ILE A 131 -4.04 -7.90 5.98
CA ILE A 131 -2.61 -7.85 6.34
C ILE A 131 -1.97 -9.23 6.16
N MET A 132 -2.60 -10.28 6.68
CA MET A 132 -2.04 -11.65 6.63
C MET A 132 -1.87 -12.17 5.21
N VAL A 133 -2.78 -11.83 4.28
CA VAL A 133 -2.68 -12.22 2.87
C VAL A 133 -1.45 -11.59 2.19
N ASN A 134 -1.11 -10.36 2.55
CA ASN A 134 0.03 -9.66 1.94
C ASN A 134 1.37 -9.89 2.64
N PHE A 135 1.32 -10.32 3.91
CA PHE A 135 2.51 -10.57 4.73
C PHE A 135 2.47 -11.96 5.38
N PRO A 136 2.64 -13.04 4.59
CA PRO A 136 2.44 -14.41 5.05
C PRO A 136 3.48 -14.89 6.08
N HIS A 137 4.58 -14.14 6.28
CA HIS A 137 5.56 -14.41 7.31
C HIS A 137 5.11 -13.98 8.71
N LEU A 138 4.07 -13.14 8.81
CA LEU A 138 3.48 -12.77 10.09
C LEU A 138 2.71 -13.96 10.67
N LYS A 139 2.87 -14.19 11.97
CA LYS A 139 2.12 -15.20 12.71
C LYS A 139 0.72 -14.73 13.05
N ARG A 140 0.59 -13.43 13.40
CA ARG A 140 -0.69 -12.80 13.75
C ARG A 140 -0.60 -11.28 13.69
N VAL A 141 -1.76 -10.64 13.73
CA VAL A 141 -1.93 -9.19 13.80
C VAL A 141 -2.71 -8.84 15.05
N GLU A 142 -2.13 -7.97 15.87
CA GLU A 142 -2.77 -7.41 17.06
C GLU A 142 -3.24 -6.00 16.74
N LEU A 143 -4.55 -5.79 16.83
CA LEU A 143 -5.17 -4.49 16.60
C LEU A 143 -5.51 -3.86 17.95
N PHE A 144 -5.16 -2.59 18.11
CA PHE A 144 -5.53 -1.74 19.24
C PHE A 144 -6.29 -0.53 18.71
N VAL A 145 -7.22 -0.03 19.52
CA VAL A 145 -7.97 1.19 19.28
C VAL A 145 -7.72 2.11 20.46
N ASP A 146 -7.06 3.25 20.19
CA ASP A 146 -6.60 4.18 21.23
C ASP A 146 -5.85 3.47 22.38
N GLY A 147 -5.01 2.49 22.02
CA GLY A 147 -4.19 1.72 22.95
C GLY A 147 -4.92 0.60 23.71
N LYS A 148 -6.21 0.38 23.45
CA LYS A 148 -7.01 -0.69 24.08
C LYS A 148 -7.28 -1.82 23.09
N THR A 149 -7.37 -3.04 23.56
CA THR A 149 -7.82 -4.17 22.76
C THR A 149 -9.29 -3.95 22.36
N PRO A 150 -9.68 -4.13 21.09
CA PRO A 150 -11.04 -3.85 20.62
C PRO A 150 -12.10 -4.80 21.18
N PHE A 151 -11.66 -5.93 21.74
CA PHE A 151 -12.51 -6.87 22.46
C PHE A 151 -11.81 -7.16 23.78
N ASP A 152 -12.40 -6.72 24.88
CA ASP A 152 -12.04 -7.22 26.19
C ASP A 152 -12.43 -8.69 26.25
N GLU A 153 -11.45 -9.58 26.20
CA GLU A 153 -11.64 -10.97 26.64
C GLU A 153 -11.65 -11.01 28.18
N SER A 154 -12.42 -10.14 28.80
CA SER A 154 -12.70 -10.20 30.20
C SER A 154 -14.02 -10.97 30.39
N VAL A 155 -13.92 -12.28 30.41
CA VAL A 155 -14.46 -13.22 31.43
C VAL A 155 -14.13 -14.63 31.02
#